data_a8c151d35e868ccd92923e875f5faef5
#
_entry.id   a8c151d35e868ccd92923e875f5faef5
#
_cell.length_a   1.000
_cell.length_b   1.000
_cell.length_c   1.000
_cell.angle_alpha   90.00
_cell.angle_beta   90.00
_cell.angle_gamma   90.00
#
_symmetry.space_group_name_H-M   'P 1'
#
loop_
_entity.id
_entity.type
_entity.pdbx_description
1 polymer ?
#
loop_
_entity_poly.entity_id
_entity_poly.type
_entity_poly.pdbx_seq_one_letter_code
_entity_poly.pdbx_strand_id
1 'polypeptide(L)'
;PLILLVDLEQPLRFWHLILYLRITSSITWGTFLLTLYPMNCIVYGYFMFKGDLKRTKIFGLIGIPLALLVHGYTGFILALGKARVLWNTAIMPPIFLVSAMVSGLAMMILVVIIKDYILQRKEEHDPALLYNLSKLLVVSIILDIILIGIDLTVLLTSHTEAYKAAVMLLQGGFSYLFLGVEVLLGAVIPLLLLLLPFTKRWIPGLAIASILVMIGILAMRYIMVVGGLSIPLS
;
A
#
# COMPACT_ATOMS: atom_id res chain seq x y z
N PRO A 1 2.18 6.82 12.34
CA PRO A 1 3.24 7.44 13.17
C PRO A 1 3.23 6.94 14.62
N LEU A 2 2.05 6.90 15.31
CA LEU A 2 1.98 6.49 16.73
C LEU A 2 2.50 5.07 16.96
N ILE A 3 2.17 4.11 16.11
CA ILE A 3 2.65 2.73 16.20
C ILE A 3 4.19 2.67 16.09
N LEU A 4 4.79 3.46 15.19
CA LEU A 4 6.22 3.58 15.06
C LEU A 4 6.90 4.13 16.32
N LEU A 5 6.24 5.05 17.03
CA LEU A 5 6.77 5.57 18.31
C LEU A 5 6.78 4.51 19.40
N VAL A 6 5.77 3.64 19.43
CA VAL A 6 5.67 2.54 20.41
C VAL A 6 6.71 1.45 20.12
N ASP A 7 7.03 1.22 18.83
CA ASP A 7 7.99 0.21 18.38
C ASP A 7 9.47 0.62 18.57
N LEU A 8 9.72 1.88 18.91
CA LEU A 8 11.07 2.33 19.28
C LEU A 8 11.50 1.71 20.61
N GLU A 9 12.70 1.13 20.69
CA GLU A 9 13.26 0.60 21.94
C GLU A 9 13.24 1.63 23.09
N GLN A 10 13.29 2.92 22.74
CA GLN A 10 13.18 4.04 23.69
C GLN A 10 12.18 5.09 23.20
N PRO A 11 10.88 4.85 23.31
CA PRO A 11 9.85 5.72 22.76
C PRO A 11 9.89 7.15 23.29
N LEU A 12 10.31 7.35 24.53
CA LEU A 12 10.45 8.68 25.15
C LEU A 12 11.58 9.53 24.55
N ARG A 13 12.46 8.95 23.73
CA ARG A 13 13.55 9.67 23.07
C ARG A 13 13.29 9.98 21.59
N PHE A 14 12.07 9.80 21.10
CA PHE A 14 11.72 10.07 19.68
C PHE A 14 12.07 11.51 19.25
N TRP A 15 12.00 12.47 20.16
CA TRP A 15 12.35 13.87 19.91
C TRP A 15 13.83 14.09 19.56
N HIS A 16 14.73 13.16 19.92
CA HIS A 16 16.12 13.20 19.47
C HIS A 16 16.23 13.13 17.95
N LEU A 17 15.32 12.42 17.26
CA LEU A 17 15.27 12.35 15.80
C LEU A 17 15.03 13.73 15.17
N ILE A 18 14.40 14.64 15.89
CA ILE A 18 14.12 16.01 15.45
C ILE A 18 15.29 16.95 15.80
N LEU A 19 15.96 16.73 16.91
CA LEU A 19 17.07 17.59 17.35
C LEU A 19 18.40 17.27 16.68
N TYR A 20 18.70 15.98 16.46
CA TYR A 20 19.96 15.52 15.85
C TYR A 20 19.77 15.15 14.38
N LEU A 21 19.35 16.13 13.58
CA LEU A 21 19.10 15.95 12.15
C LEU A 21 20.42 15.77 11.38
N ARG A 22 20.51 14.64 10.67
CA ARG A 22 21.54 14.41 9.66
C ARG A 22 20.89 14.33 8.29
N ILE A 23 21.10 15.31 7.43
CA ILE A 23 20.49 15.39 6.07
C ILE A 23 20.85 14.18 5.21
N THR A 24 22.00 13.54 5.47
CA THR A 24 22.44 12.33 4.77
C THR A 24 21.80 11.04 5.28
N SER A 25 21.05 11.09 6.40
CA SER A 25 20.39 9.93 6.97
C SER A 25 19.00 9.74 6.38
N SER A 26 18.72 8.54 5.85
CA SER A 26 17.40 8.13 5.38
C SER A 26 16.33 8.23 6.48
N ILE A 27 16.69 7.93 7.73
CA ILE A 27 15.80 8.01 8.90
C ILE A 27 15.31 9.45 9.12
N THR A 28 16.19 10.45 8.93
CA THR A 28 15.83 11.87 9.03
C THR A 28 14.74 12.24 8.03
N TRP A 29 14.86 11.83 6.76
CA TRP A 29 13.85 12.06 5.74
C TRP A 29 12.51 11.39 6.09
N GLY A 30 12.57 10.16 6.64
CA GLY A 30 11.38 9.48 7.13
C GLY A 30 10.67 10.23 8.24
N THR A 31 11.41 10.76 9.19
CA THR A 31 10.85 11.55 10.30
C THR A 31 10.10 12.76 9.77
N PHE A 32 10.68 13.50 8.81
CA PHE A 32 9.99 14.63 8.19
C PHE A 32 8.74 14.20 7.44
N LEU A 33 8.81 13.22 6.57
CA LEU A 33 7.69 12.78 5.75
C LEU A 33 6.54 12.23 6.60
N LEU A 34 6.86 11.38 7.59
CA LEU A 34 5.90 10.78 8.50
C LEU A 34 5.25 11.79 9.46
N THR A 35 5.87 12.94 9.65
CA THR A 35 5.30 14.04 10.45
C THR A 35 4.49 14.99 9.58
N LEU A 36 5.04 15.43 8.43
CA LEU A 36 4.40 16.42 7.55
C LEU A 36 3.12 15.89 6.90
N TYR A 37 3.10 14.63 6.49
CA TYR A 37 1.92 14.07 5.82
C TYR A 37 0.68 14.01 6.72
N PRO A 38 0.73 13.45 7.95
CA PRO A 38 -0.42 13.48 8.85
C PRO A 38 -0.84 14.91 9.24
N MET A 39 0.13 15.82 9.45
CA MET A 39 -0.19 17.23 9.71
C MET A 39 -0.95 17.85 8.55
N ASN A 40 -0.51 17.62 7.31
CA ASN A 40 -1.23 18.08 6.12
C ASN A 40 -2.65 17.49 6.06
N CYS A 41 -2.82 16.19 6.38
CA CYS A 41 -4.14 15.55 6.40
C CYS A 41 -5.08 16.17 7.46
N ILE A 42 -4.57 16.50 8.65
CA ILE A 42 -5.34 17.18 9.71
C ILE A 42 -5.78 18.56 9.25
N VAL A 43 -4.87 19.35 8.67
CA VAL A 43 -5.17 20.70 8.18
C VAL A 43 -6.16 20.63 6.99
N TYR A 44 -5.97 19.68 6.09
CA TYR A 44 -6.91 19.41 4.98
C TYR A 44 -8.31 19.11 5.51
N GLY A 45 -8.42 18.17 6.47
CA GLY A 45 -9.70 17.82 7.11
C GLY A 45 -10.36 19.02 7.81
N TYR A 46 -9.59 19.80 8.55
CA TYR A 46 -10.09 21.02 9.21
C TYR A 46 -10.74 22.01 8.22
N PHE A 47 -10.07 22.32 7.11
CA PHE A 47 -10.62 23.23 6.10
C PHE A 47 -11.81 22.63 5.35
N MET A 48 -11.81 21.31 5.14
CA MET A 48 -12.94 20.59 4.55
C MET A 48 -14.19 20.71 5.43
N PHE A 49 -14.06 20.49 6.75
CA PHE A 49 -15.18 20.66 7.71
C PHE A 49 -15.64 22.12 7.83
N LYS A 50 -14.73 23.07 7.67
CA LYS A 50 -15.08 24.52 7.69
C LYS A 50 -15.73 24.99 6.38
N GLY A 51 -15.73 24.19 5.32
CA GLY A 51 -16.30 24.53 4.02
C GLY A 51 -15.44 25.52 3.18
N ASP A 52 -14.17 25.73 3.55
CA ASP A 52 -13.25 26.59 2.79
C ASP A 52 -12.65 25.81 1.62
N LEU A 53 -13.38 25.79 0.50
CA LEU A 53 -13.01 25.06 -0.72
C LEU A 53 -11.64 25.47 -1.28
N LYS A 54 -11.27 26.76 -1.15
CA LYS A 54 -9.99 27.25 -1.69
C LYS A 54 -8.80 26.66 -0.94
N ARG A 55 -8.82 26.69 0.39
CA ARG A 55 -7.75 26.12 1.22
C ARG A 55 -7.76 24.60 1.18
N THR A 56 -8.92 23.96 1.20
CA THR A 56 -9.05 22.50 1.01
C THR A 56 -8.37 22.05 -0.30
N LYS A 57 -8.58 22.75 -1.41
CA LYS A 57 -7.93 22.43 -2.68
C LYS A 57 -6.41 22.55 -2.61
N ILE A 58 -5.88 23.58 -1.94
CA ILE A 58 -4.43 23.78 -1.79
C ILE A 58 -3.80 22.63 -0.98
N PHE A 59 -4.33 22.33 0.21
CA PHE A 59 -3.81 21.26 1.05
C PHE A 59 -4.03 19.86 0.46
N GLY A 60 -5.10 19.67 -0.31
CA GLY A 60 -5.30 18.45 -1.09
C GLY A 60 -4.22 18.28 -2.17
N LEU A 61 -3.88 19.35 -2.89
CA LEU A 61 -2.84 19.32 -3.91
C LEU A 61 -1.44 19.06 -3.31
N ILE A 62 -1.14 19.63 -2.15
CA ILE A 62 0.11 19.38 -1.40
C ILE A 62 0.11 17.93 -0.86
N GLY A 63 -1.04 17.41 -0.49
CA GLY A 63 -1.19 16.03 0.03
C GLY A 63 -0.79 14.96 -0.98
N ILE A 64 -1.00 15.16 -2.29
CA ILE A 64 -0.67 14.18 -3.33
C ILE A 64 0.85 13.87 -3.36
N PRO A 65 1.75 14.85 -3.56
CA PRO A 65 3.18 14.56 -3.57
C PRO A 65 3.68 14.05 -2.19
N LEU A 66 3.14 14.53 -1.07
CA LEU A 66 3.49 14.00 0.24
C LEU A 66 3.09 12.53 0.40
N ALA A 67 1.91 12.13 -0.07
CA ALA A 67 1.48 10.74 -0.08
C ALA A 67 2.42 9.85 -0.90
N LEU A 68 2.78 10.28 -2.10
CA LEU A 68 3.72 9.56 -2.96
C LEU A 68 5.09 9.40 -2.29
N LEU A 69 5.60 10.47 -1.68
CA LEU A 69 6.88 10.44 -0.98
C LEU A 69 6.86 9.52 0.24
N VAL A 70 5.81 9.55 1.06
CA VAL A 70 5.70 8.68 2.24
C VAL A 70 5.64 7.21 1.85
N HIS A 71 4.81 6.84 0.87
CA HIS A 71 4.67 5.45 0.46
C HIS A 71 5.91 4.94 -0.30
N GLY A 72 6.49 5.76 -1.17
CA GLY A 72 7.76 5.46 -1.82
C GLY A 72 8.91 5.32 -0.82
N TYR A 73 8.94 6.19 0.19
CA TYR A 73 9.93 6.13 1.27
C TYR A 73 9.87 4.82 2.06
N THR A 74 8.68 4.28 2.36
CA THR A 74 8.56 3.00 3.07
C THR A 74 9.18 1.83 2.30
N GLY A 75 9.00 1.78 0.98
CA GLY A 75 9.68 0.82 0.12
C GLY A 75 11.20 1.09 0.01
N PHE A 76 11.60 2.37 -0.05
CA PHE A 76 12.99 2.77 -0.12
C PHE A 76 13.78 2.36 1.13
N ILE A 77 13.22 2.52 2.33
CA ILE A 77 13.86 2.08 3.60
C ILE A 77 14.12 0.57 3.57
N LEU A 78 13.16 -0.23 3.10
CA LEU A 78 13.37 -1.68 2.96
C LEU A 78 14.47 -1.98 1.93
N ALA A 79 14.48 -1.30 0.78
CA ALA A 79 15.48 -1.46 -0.27
C ALA A 79 16.91 -1.13 0.20
N LEU A 80 17.08 -0.30 1.22
CA LEU A 80 18.38 -0.02 1.85
C LEU A 80 18.90 -1.19 2.70
N GLY A 81 18.08 -2.18 3.00
CA GLY A 81 18.45 -3.37 3.78
C GLY A 81 19.31 -4.35 2.98
N LYS A 82 20.54 -3.96 2.64
CA LYS A 82 21.47 -4.74 1.80
C LYS A 82 21.72 -6.18 2.26
N ALA A 83 21.63 -6.44 3.56
CA ALA A 83 21.80 -7.77 4.15
C ALA A 83 20.57 -8.69 3.92
N ARG A 84 19.47 -8.17 3.38
CA ARG A 84 18.23 -8.93 3.14
C ARG A 84 17.93 -8.95 1.65
N VAL A 85 18.20 -10.07 1.04
CA VAL A 85 18.07 -10.24 -0.42
C VAL A 85 16.67 -9.95 -0.93
N LEU A 86 15.63 -10.34 -0.17
CA LEU A 86 14.23 -10.08 -0.52
C LEU A 86 13.90 -8.58 -0.56
N TRP A 87 14.61 -7.74 0.20
CA TRP A 87 14.36 -6.30 0.28
C TRP A 87 15.25 -5.48 -0.66
N ASN A 88 16.46 -5.98 -0.93
CA ASN A 88 17.49 -5.25 -1.68
C ASN A 88 17.23 -5.26 -3.19
N THR A 89 16.09 -4.71 -3.59
CA THR A 89 15.70 -4.56 -5.00
C THR A 89 15.25 -3.12 -5.28
N ALA A 90 15.63 -2.58 -6.42
CA ALA A 90 15.22 -1.24 -6.86
C ALA A 90 13.71 -1.14 -7.15
N ILE A 91 13.02 -2.28 -7.25
CA ILE A 91 11.58 -2.36 -7.54
C ILE A 91 10.74 -2.19 -6.26
N MET A 92 11.35 -2.31 -5.08
CA MET A 92 10.65 -2.22 -3.79
C MET A 92 9.86 -0.90 -3.60
N PRO A 93 10.42 0.31 -3.86
CA PRO A 93 9.65 1.54 -3.76
C PRO A 93 8.43 1.59 -4.69
N PRO A 94 8.51 1.27 -6.00
CA PRO A 94 7.35 1.15 -6.89
C PRO A 94 6.30 0.15 -6.40
N ILE A 95 6.68 -1.03 -5.93
CA ILE A 95 5.75 -2.04 -5.39
C ILE A 95 4.97 -1.45 -4.22
N PHE A 96 5.65 -0.82 -3.25
CA PHE A 96 5.00 -0.22 -2.10
C PHE A 96 4.07 0.94 -2.48
N LEU A 97 4.43 1.72 -3.49
CA LEU A 97 3.60 2.82 -3.98
C LEU A 97 2.32 2.30 -4.65
N VAL A 98 2.45 1.32 -5.56
CA VAL A 98 1.31 0.75 -6.28
C VAL A 98 0.41 -0.02 -5.32
N SER A 99 0.96 -0.83 -4.41
CA SER A 99 0.17 -1.55 -3.40
C SER A 99 -0.59 -0.61 -2.45
N ALA A 100 -0.01 0.56 -2.12
CA ALA A 100 -0.71 1.58 -1.34
C ALA A 100 -1.87 2.21 -2.13
N MET A 101 -1.69 2.43 -3.44
CA MET A 101 -2.73 2.93 -4.34
C MET A 101 -3.87 1.91 -4.48
N VAL A 102 -3.55 0.62 -4.67
CA VAL A 102 -4.50 -0.49 -4.75
C VAL A 102 -5.33 -0.60 -3.47
N SER A 103 -4.67 -0.65 -2.30
CA SER A 103 -5.38 -0.73 -1.00
C SER A 103 -6.18 0.52 -0.69
N GLY A 104 -5.67 1.71 -1.04
CA GLY A 104 -6.36 2.98 -0.87
C GLY A 104 -7.65 3.07 -1.69
N LEU A 105 -7.61 2.65 -2.97
CA LEU A 105 -8.79 2.61 -3.84
C LEU A 105 -9.82 1.58 -3.34
N ALA A 106 -9.38 0.40 -2.94
CA ALA A 106 -10.24 -0.64 -2.37
C ALA A 106 -10.95 -0.13 -1.10
N MET A 107 -10.20 0.51 -0.19
CA MET A 107 -10.75 1.12 1.02
C MET A 107 -11.76 2.23 0.70
N MET A 108 -11.47 3.07 -0.28
CA MET A 108 -12.34 4.17 -0.71
C MET A 108 -13.68 3.64 -1.24
N ILE A 109 -13.65 2.58 -2.05
CA ILE A 109 -14.85 1.89 -2.53
C ILE A 109 -15.68 1.35 -1.36
N LEU A 110 -15.03 0.68 -0.38
CA LEU A 110 -15.72 0.16 0.80
C LEU A 110 -16.34 1.28 1.63
N VAL A 111 -15.63 2.39 1.86
CA VAL A 111 -16.15 3.53 2.62
C VAL A 111 -17.38 4.13 1.94
N VAL A 112 -17.37 4.27 0.60
CA VAL A 112 -18.51 4.77 -0.16
C VAL A 112 -19.72 3.82 0.00
N ILE A 113 -19.51 2.51 -0.16
CA ILE A 113 -20.57 1.50 -0.01
C ILE A 113 -21.16 1.49 1.40
N ILE A 114 -20.29 1.52 2.43
CA ILE A 114 -20.69 1.51 3.85
C ILE A 114 -21.47 2.79 4.17
N LYS A 115 -20.98 3.95 3.72
CA LYS A 115 -21.66 5.23 3.90
C LYS A 115 -23.09 5.17 3.34
N ASP A 116 -23.24 4.69 2.12
CA ASP A 116 -24.52 4.60 1.45
C ASP A 116 -25.48 3.63 2.16
N TYR A 117 -24.95 2.52 2.69
CA TYR A 117 -25.71 1.55 3.48
C TYR A 117 -26.18 2.13 4.82
N ILE A 118 -25.29 2.82 5.57
CA ILE A 118 -25.60 3.39 6.90
C ILE A 118 -26.58 4.56 6.78
N LEU A 119 -26.39 5.45 5.82
CA LEU A 119 -27.22 6.64 5.64
C LEU A 119 -28.57 6.36 4.98
N GLN A 120 -28.84 5.10 4.58
CA GLN A 120 -30.05 4.67 3.89
C GLN A 120 -30.46 5.55 2.69
N ARG A 121 -29.52 6.32 2.16
CA ARG A 121 -29.71 7.22 1.02
C ARG A 121 -29.61 6.44 -0.30
N LYS A 122 -30.65 5.63 -0.59
CA LYS A 122 -30.75 4.86 -1.85
C LYS A 122 -30.75 5.71 -3.12
N GLU A 123 -31.03 6.99 -3.02
CA GLU A 123 -31.19 7.89 -4.16
C GLU A 123 -29.90 8.66 -4.53
N GLU A 124 -28.88 8.66 -3.70
CA GLU A 124 -27.66 9.47 -3.88
C GLU A 124 -26.41 8.63 -4.20
N HIS A 125 -26.62 7.41 -4.67
CA HIS A 125 -25.50 6.66 -5.23
C HIS A 125 -25.02 7.38 -6.49
N ASP A 126 -23.82 7.91 -6.47
CA ASP A 126 -23.20 8.32 -7.72
C ASP A 126 -22.57 7.08 -8.38
N PRO A 127 -23.32 6.40 -9.28
CA PRO A 127 -22.83 5.19 -9.93
C PRO A 127 -21.62 5.47 -10.81
N ALA A 128 -21.43 6.72 -11.22
CA ALA A 128 -20.27 7.15 -11.98
C ALA A 128 -19.01 7.16 -11.10
N LEU A 129 -19.12 7.58 -9.83
CA LEU A 129 -18.01 7.55 -8.90
C LEU A 129 -17.51 6.12 -8.64
N LEU A 130 -18.40 5.20 -8.26
CA LEU A 130 -18.06 3.80 -8.03
C LEU A 130 -17.48 3.13 -9.28
N TYR A 131 -18.04 3.42 -10.44
CA TYR A 131 -17.54 2.92 -11.73
C TYR A 131 -16.13 3.43 -12.02
N ASN A 132 -15.86 4.72 -11.82
CA ASN A 132 -14.54 5.30 -12.06
C ASN A 132 -13.50 4.74 -11.06
N LEU A 133 -13.86 4.61 -9.78
CA LEU A 133 -12.99 4.00 -8.77
C LEU A 133 -12.68 2.53 -9.09
N SER A 134 -13.70 1.75 -9.51
CA SER A 134 -13.49 0.34 -9.88
C SER A 134 -12.58 0.19 -11.11
N LYS A 135 -12.73 1.06 -12.10
CA LYS A 135 -11.86 1.09 -13.28
C LYS A 135 -10.41 1.42 -12.93
N LEU A 136 -10.23 2.42 -12.04
CA LEU A 136 -8.90 2.78 -11.57
C LEU A 136 -8.28 1.66 -10.73
N LEU A 137 -9.08 0.96 -9.92
CA LEU A 137 -8.64 -0.20 -9.14
C LEU A 137 -8.17 -1.34 -10.06
N VAL A 138 -8.90 -1.63 -11.14
CA VAL A 138 -8.50 -2.64 -12.15
C VAL A 138 -7.13 -2.31 -12.73
N VAL A 139 -6.92 -1.08 -13.17
CA VAL A 139 -5.62 -0.65 -13.73
C VAL A 139 -4.51 -0.79 -12.69
N SER A 140 -4.79 -0.41 -11.44
CA SER A 140 -3.81 -0.50 -10.36
C SER A 140 -3.45 -1.94 -10.00
N ILE A 141 -4.42 -2.88 -9.99
CA ILE A 141 -4.16 -4.31 -9.78
C ILE A 141 -3.31 -4.90 -10.91
N ILE A 142 -3.58 -4.52 -12.16
CA ILE A 142 -2.77 -4.97 -13.29
C ILE A 142 -1.31 -4.49 -13.14
N LEU A 143 -1.10 -3.24 -12.77
CA LEU A 143 0.23 -2.71 -12.50
C LEU A 143 0.93 -3.45 -11.34
N ASP A 144 0.19 -3.77 -10.28
CA ASP A 144 0.69 -4.52 -9.12
C ASP A 144 1.17 -5.92 -9.54
N ILE A 145 0.35 -6.65 -10.29
CA ILE A 145 0.70 -7.99 -10.84
C ILE A 145 1.96 -7.91 -11.71
N ILE A 146 2.08 -6.89 -12.56
CA ILE A 146 3.25 -6.70 -13.42
C ILE A 146 4.50 -6.48 -12.54
N LEU A 147 4.43 -5.64 -11.52
CA LEU A 147 5.56 -5.37 -10.63
C LEU A 147 5.97 -6.61 -9.83
N ILE A 148 5.01 -7.37 -9.30
CA ILE A 148 5.28 -8.66 -8.64
C ILE A 148 5.97 -9.62 -9.59
N GLY A 149 5.51 -9.71 -10.85
CA GLY A 149 6.11 -10.56 -11.88
C GLY A 149 7.55 -10.14 -12.23
N ILE A 150 7.81 -8.84 -12.34
CA ILE A 150 9.15 -8.32 -12.58
C ILE A 150 10.06 -8.62 -11.39
N ASP A 151 9.62 -8.38 -10.16
CA ASP A 151 10.40 -8.65 -8.95
C ASP A 151 10.74 -10.13 -8.81
N LEU A 152 9.77 -11.01 -9.04
CA LEU A 152 9.99 -12.46 -9.05
C LEU A 152 10.99 -12.87 -10.14
N THR A 153 10.92 -12.27 -11.34
CA THR A 153 11.86 -12.53 -12.42
C THR A 153 13.28 -12.10 -12.03
N VAL A 154 13.43 -10.94 -11.42
CA VAL A 154 14.72 -10.45 -10.91
C VAL A 154 15.28 -11.39 -9.85
N LEU A 155 14.46 -11.86 -8.90
CA LEU A 155 14.89 -12.82 -7.88
C LEU A 155 15.34 -14.16 -8.50
N LEU A 156 14.62 -14.67 -9.51
CA LEU A 156 14.95 -15.94 -10.17
C LEU A 156 16.21 -15.87 -11.05
N THR A 157 16.53 -14.71 -11.62
CA THR A 157 17.65 -14.51 -12.54
C THR A 157 18.90 -13.94 -11.88
N SER A 158 18.82 -13.55 -10.61
CA SER A 158 19.89 -12.96 -9.85
C SER A 158 20.82 -14.03 -9.24
N HIS A 159 21.59 -13.68 -8.25
CA HIS A 159 22.54 -14.59 -7.60
C HIS A 159 21.83 -15.69 -6.76
N THR A 160 22.61 -16.70 -6.35
CA THR A 160 22.11 -17.93 -5.67
C THR A 160 21.23 -17.67 -4.45
N GLU A 161 21.51 -16.64 -3.67
CA GLU A 161 20.71 -16.28 -2.49
C GLU A 161 19.33 -15.72 -2.89
N ALA A 162 19.27 -14.91 -3.95
CA ALA A 162 18.02 -14.40 -4.50
C ALA A 162 17.14 -15.52 -5.07
N TYR A 163 17.77 -16.48 -5.77
CA TYR A 163 17.08 -17.66 -6.25
C TYR A 163 16.47 -18.49 -5.11
N LYS A 164 17.20 -18.71 -4.01
CA LYS A 164 16.67 -19.38 -2.82
C LYS A 164 15.47 -18.64 -2.22
N ALA A 165 15.53 -17.30 -2.18
CA ALA A 165 14.40 -16.48 -1.74
C ALA A 165 13.17 -16.67 -2.66
N ALA A 166 13.35 -16.67 -3.96
CA ALA A 166 12.28 -16.93 -4.92
C ALA A 166 11.68 -18.34 -4.74
N VAL A 167 12.52 -19.38 -4.59
CA VAL A 167 12.06 -20.76 -4.33
C VAL A 167 11.29 -20.83 -3.01
N MET A 168 11.69 -20.12 -1.97
CA MET A 168 10.97 -20.06 -0.69
C MET A 168 9.58 -19.44 -0.85
N LEU A 169 9.42 -18.43 -1.73
CA LEU A 169 8.13 -17.84 -2.05
C LEU A 169 7.25 -18.77 -2.91
N LEU A 170 7.83 -19.51 -3.83
CA LEU A 170 7.08 -20.34 -4.78
C LEU A 170 6.78 -21.74 -4.26
N GLN A 171 7.71 -22.37 -3.54
CA GLN A 171 7.64 -23.78 -3.11
C GLN A 171 7.90 -23.98 -1.60
N GLY A 172 8.30 -22.93 -0.89
CA GLY A 172 8.61 -22.99 0.54
C GLY A 172 7.41 -22.69 1.45
N GLY A 173 7.70 -22.41 2.72
CA GLY A 173 6.68 -22.16 3.75
C GLY A 173 5.77 -20.95 3.49
N PHE A 174 6.18 -20.01 2.66
CA PHE A 174 5.40 -18.82 2.28
C PHE A 174 4.61 -18.98 0.99
N SER A 175 4.72 -20.12 0.27
CA SER A 175 4.08 -20.32 -1.03
C SER A 175 2.56 -20.21 -0.95
N TYR A 176 1.95 -20.72 0.10
CA TYR A 176 0.50 -20.60 0.30
C TYR A 176 0.05 -19.13 0.47
N LEU A 177 0.80 -18.34 1.23
CA LEU A 177 0.48 -16.91 1.42
C LEU A 177 0.76 -16.11 0.14
N PHE A 178 1.88 -16.38 -0.54
CA PHE A 178 2.25 -15.66 -1.77
C PHE A 178 1.32 -16.02 -2.93
N LEU A 179 1.30 -17.28 -3.33
CA LEU A 179 0.52 -17.72 -4.51
C LEU A 179 -0.99 -17.78 -4.21
N GLY A 180 -1.39 -18.28 -3.02
CA GLY A 180 -2.79 -18.45 -2.67
C GLY A 180 -3.47 -17.16 -2.22
N VAL A 181 -2.89 -16.44 -1.26
CA VAL A 181 -3.56 -15.27 -0.68
C VAL A 181 -3.23 -13.99 -1.44
N GLU A 182 -1.96 -13.70 -1.69
CA GLU A 182 -1.55 -12.45 -2.35
C GLU A 182 -1.92 -12.47 -3.83
N VAL A 183 -1.44 -13.45 -4.60
CA VAL A 183 -1.64 -13.48 -6.06
C VAL A 183 -3.05 -13.91 -6.42
N LEU A 184 -3.52 -15.06 -5.93
CA LEU A 184 -4.82 -15.61 -6.34
C LEU A 184 -5.98 -14.84 -5.72
N LEU A 185 -6.06 -14.79 -4.38
CA LEU A 185 -7.18 -14.14 -3.68
C LEU A 185 -7.10 -12.61 -3.73
N GLY A 186 -5.91 -12.03 -3.64
CA GLY A 186 -5.72 -10.58 -3.55
C GLY A 186 -5.69 -9.86 -4.89
N ALA A 187 -5.25 -10.54 -5.97
CA ALA A 187 -5.09 -9.90 -7.26
C ALA A 187 -5.96 -10.55 -8.36
N VAL A 188 -5.79 -11.85 -8.64
CA VAL A 188 -6.44 -12.50 -9.80
C VAL A 188 -7.96 -12.57 -9.64
N ILE A 189 -8.47 -13.05 -8.50
CA ILE A 189 -9.92 -13.17 -8.26
C ILE A 189 -10.60 -11.80 -8.26
N PRO A 190 -10.11 -10.76 -7.55
CA PRO A 190 -10.69 -9.42 -7.63
C PRO A 190 -10.66 -8.83 -9.04
N LEU A 191 -9.56 -9.03 -9.77
CA LEU A 191 -9.43 -8.57 -11.14
C LEU A 191 -10.51 -9.21 -12.04
N LEU A 192 -10.70 -10.52 -11.97
CA LEU A 192 -11.73 -11.23 -12.71
C LEU A 192 -13.13 -10.76 -12.33
N LEU A 193 -13.40 -10.62 -11.02
CA LEU A 193 -14.67 -10.08 -10.53
C LEU A 193 -14.97 -8.68 -11.10
N LEU A 194 -13.97 -7.79 -11.10
CA LEU A 194 -14.14 -6.41 -11.57
C LEU A 194 -14.25 -6.31 -13.09
N LEU A 195 -13.65 -7.23 -13.86
CA LEU A 195 -13.72 -7.26 -15.30
C LEU A 195 -15.04 -7.83 -15.84
N LEU A 196 -15.74 -8.67 -15.07
CA LEU A 196 -17.01 -9.23 -15.47
C LEU A 196 -18.06 -8.13 -15.65
N PRO A 197 -18.76 -8.05 -16.78
CA PRO A 197 -19.75 -6.99 -17.05
C PRO A 197 -20.92 -7.01 -16.07
N PHE A 198 -21.21 -8.15 -15.47
CA PHE A 198 -22.26 -8.32 -14.48
C PHE A 198 -21.95 -7.59 -13.16
N THR A 199 -20.68 -7.53 -12.78
CA THR A 199 -20.23 -6.94 -11.50
C THR A 199 -20.28 -5.40 -11.51
N LYS A 200 -20.29 -4.77 -12.68
CA LYS A 200 -20.41 -3.31 -12.81
C LYS A 200 -21.69 -2.73 -12.20
N ARG A 201 -22.74 -3.56 -12.04
CA ARG A 201 -24.02 -3.20 -11.42
C ARG A 201 -24.28 -3.90 -10.09
N TRP A 202 -23.37 -4.80 -9.67
CA TRP A 202 -23.54 -5.62 -8.48
C TRP A 202 -22.66 -5.11 -7.35
N ILE A 203 -23.21 -4.19 -6.53
CA ILE A 203 -22.53 -3.55 -5.40
C ILE A 203 -21.88 -4.56 -4.44
N PRO A 204 -22.54 -5.68 -4.05
CA PRO A 204 -21.89 -6.68 -3.19
C PRO A 204 -20.62 -7.29 -3.80
N GLY A 205 -20.60 -7.52 -5.11
CA GLY A 205 -19.42 -8.04 -5.80
C GLY A 205 -18.24 -7.07 -5.74
N LEU A 206 -18.52 -5.77 -5.87
CA LEU A 206 -17.51 -4.73 -5.73
C LEU A 206 -16.95 -4.65 -4.30
N ALA A 207 -17.80 -4.81 -3.29
CA ALA A 207 -17.38 -4.87 -1.89
C ALA A 207 -16.51 -6.10 -1.62
N ILE A 208 -16.93 -7.28 -2.10
CA ILE A 208 -16.15 -8.53 -1.94
C ILE A 208 -14.78 -8.40 -2.62
N ALA A 209 -14.73 -7.90 -3.87
CA ALA A 209 -13.46 -7.68 -4.56
C ALA A 209 -12.54 -6.73 -3.78
N SER A 210 -13.07 -5.65 -3.23
CA SER A 210 -12.29 -4.69 -2.43
C SER A 210 -11.76 -5.30 -1.13
N ILE A 211 -12.55 -6.14 -0.44
CA ILE A 211 -12.10 -6.86 0.77
C ILE A 211 -10.99 -7.84 0.41
N LEU A 212 -11.15 -8.63 -0.67
CA LEU A 212 -10.14 -9.59 -1.10
C LEU A 212 -8.81 -8.89 -1.45
N VAL A 213 -8.88 -7.76 -2.14
CA VAL A 213 -7.70 -6.92 -2.42
C VAL A 213 -7.00 -6.50 -1.13
N MET A 214 -7.72 -6.02 -0.13
CA MET A 214 -7.13 -5.63 1.14
C MET A 214 -6.45 -6.79 1.86
N ILE A 215 -7.05 -7.98 1.84
CA ILE A 215 -6.46 -9.21 2.41
C ILE A 215 -5.17 -9.57 1.65
N GLY A 216 -5.16 -9.48 0.31
CA GLY A 216 -3.97 -9.72 -0.51
C GLY A 216 -2.82 -8.77 -0.17
N ILE A 217 -3.10 -7.47 -0.08
CA ILE A 217 -2.08 -6.47 0.30
C ILE A 217 -1.55 -6.68 1.73
N LEU A 218 -2.39 -7.10 2.67
CA LEU A 218 -1.94 -7.48 4.01
C LEU A 218 -1.00 -8.69 3.96
N ALA A 219 -1.33 -9.72 3.18
CA ALA A 219 -0.48 -10.89 2.98
C ALA A 219 0.88 -10.50 2.36
N MET A 220 0.88 -9.67 1.33
CA MET A 220 2.09 -9.10 0.72
C MET A 220 2.97 -8.39 1.75
N ARG A 221 2.39 -7.50 2.58
CA ARG A 221 3.13 -6.80 3.63
C ARG A 221 3.71 -7.76 4.68
N TYR A 222 2.95 -8.76 5.07
CA TYR A 222 3.40 -9.81 5.99
C TYR A 222 4.57 -10.61 5.41
N ILE A 223 4.46 -11.05 4.15
CA ILE A 223 5.52 -11.80 3.46
C ILE A 223 6.79 -10.96 3.34
N MET A 224 6.68 -9.69 2.97
CA MET A 224 7.82 -8.79 2.84
C MET A 224 8.56 -8.63 4.18
N VAL A 225 7.83 -8.45 5.30
CA VAL A 225 8.45 -8.26 6.61
C VAL A 225 8.94 -9.58 7.18
N VAL A 226 8.06 -10.56 7.37
CA VAL A 226 8.37 -11.82 8.06
C VAL A 226 9.20 -12.75 7.17
N GLY A 227 8.87 -12.84 5.88
CA GLY A 227 9.65 -13.60 4.90
C GLY A 227 11.07 -13.04 4.75
N GLY A 228 11.22 -11.71 4.67
CA GLY A 228 12.51 -11.07 4.63
C GLY A 228 13.36 -11.32 5.89
N LEU A 229 12.74 -11.45 7.06
CA LEU A 229 13.43 -11.78 8.32
C LEU A 229 13.78 -13.27 8.44
N SER A 230 13.01 -14.17 7.83
CA SER A 230 13.21 -15.61 7.92
C SER A 230 14.38 -16.12 7.05
N ILE A 231 14.80 -15.35 6.03
CA ILE A 231 15.96 -15.67 5.20
C ILE A 231 17.23 -15.32 5.98
N PRO A 232 18.22 -16.24 6.08
CA PRO A 232 19.50 -15.96 6.73
C PRO A 232 20.17 -14.72 6.12
N LEU A 233 20.95 -14.01 6.94
CA LEU A 233 21.78 -12.89 6.45
C LEU A 233 22.87 -13.44 5.53
N SER A 234 22.99 -12.89 4.37
CA SER A 234 24.05 -13.18 3.39
C SER A 234 25.27 -12.31 3.63
#